data_0c5dfeb2596ea67f894735e79b013a51
#
_entry.id   0c5dfeb2596ea67f894735e79b013a51
#
_cell.length_a   1.000
_cell.length_b   1.000
_cell.length_c   1.000
_cell.angle_alpha   90.00
_cell.angle_beta   90.00
_cell.angle_gamma   90.00
#
_symmetry.space_group_name_H-M   'P 1'
#
loop_
_entity.id
_entity.type
_entity.pdbx_description
1 polymer ?
#
loop_
_entity_poly.entity_id
_entity_poly.type
_entity_poly.pdbx_seq_one_letter_code
_entity_poly.pdbx_strand_id
1 'polypeptide(L)'
;MENGGMMIQKHIGYTSWNDDFSVDKQPEVFRLSEENVGGYIFEGSGGYVAMEAGHFFETKSPESLKWQVIPDMGRTLGGITLMPYTKPVEGATVSYKMVLPEEIKKCKTVNVIVVVKSTLAFHNTDGHRYAIGFRNGNKVTVNYNHDLNEHPENIYTTFYPTVARRVVEKQVSLDLPVSQDGSYIIDFSPLDPAVVLEKIV
;
A
#
# COMPACT_ATOMS: atom_id res chain seq x y z
N MET A 1 2.89 32.70 -38.00
CA MET A 1 2.03 31.50 -38.10
C MET A 1 2.08 30.82 -36.75
N GLU A 2 1.03 30.88 -36.02
CA GLU A 2 0.96 30.19 -34.75
C GLU A 2 0.97 28.68 -35.00
N ASN A 3 1.87 28.01 -34.35
CA ASN A 3 1.90 26.56 -34.41
C ASN A 3 0.64 25.98 -33.77
N GLY A 4 -0.10 25.23 -34.55
CA GLY A 4 -1.20 24.46 -34.01
C GLY A 4 -0.71 23.45 -32.97
N GLY A 5 -1.63 22.83 -32.32
CA GLY A 5 -1.35 21.78 -31.36
C GLY A 5 -0.72 22.26 -30.06
N MET A 6 0.19 21.48 -29.55
CA MET A 6 0.74 21.66 -28.19
C MET A 6 1.46 22.99 -27.97
N MET A 7 1.97 23.61 -29.03
CA MET A 7 2.72 24.86 -28.91
C MET A 7 1.82 26.08 -28.63
N ILE A 8 0.51 25.97 -28.84
CA ILE A 8 -0.46 27.04 -28.57
C ILE A 8 -1.25 26.80 -27.28
N GLN A 9 -0.86 25.81 -26.51
CA GLN A 9 -1.58 25.45 -25.29
C GLN A 9 -1.33 26.38 -24.11
N LYS A 10 -1.05 27.62 -24.37
CA LYS A 10 -0.88 28.64 -23.31
C LYS A 10 -2.11 28.82 -22.42
N HIS A 11 -3.23 28.26 -22.81
CA HIS A 11 -4.46 28.30 -22.02
C HIS A 11 -4.77 27.01 -21.26
N ILE A 12 -4.02 25.96 -21.49
CA ILE A 12 -4.29 24.69 -20.85
C ILE A 12 -3.67 24.67 -19.46
N GLY A 13 -4.52 24.70 -18.47
CA GLY A 13 -4.14 24.60 -17.06
C GLY A 13 -3.39 25.80 -16.49
N TYR A 14 -2.98 26.75 -17.33
CA TYR A 14 -2.17 27.87 -16.84
C TYR A 14 -2.98 28.93 -16.11
N THR A 15 -4.27 28.98 -16.33
CA THR A 15 -5.15 29.88 -15.58
C THR A 15 -5.29 29.50 -14.11
N SER A 16 -5.03 28.25 -13.79
CA SER A 16 -5.00 27.80 -12.40
C SER A 16 -3.70 28.19 -11.66
N TRP A 17 -2.69 28.65 -12.40
CA TRP A 17 -1.42 29.08 -11.82
C TRP A 17 -1.45 30.54 -11.35
N ASN A 18 -2.59 31.17 -11.42
CA ASN A 18 -2.82 32.45 -10.75
C ASN A 18 -3.05 32.30 -9.25
N ASP A 19 -2.64 31.16 -8.70
CA ASP A 19 -2.65 30.98 -7.27
C ASP A 19 -1.74 32.01 -6.63
N ASP A 20 -2.26 32.64 -5.63
CA ASP A 20 -1.51 33.57 -4.82
C ASP A 20 -0.49 32.75 -3.99
N PHE A 21 0.76 32.79 -4.43
CA PHE A 21 1.89 32.14 -3.74
C PHE A 21 2.34 32.89 -2.49
N SER A 22 1.46 33.66 -1.86
CA SER A 22 1.77 34.29 -0.59
C SER A 22 2.13 33.24 0.46
N VAL A 23 3.03 33.61 1.36
CA VAL A 23 3.50 32.74 2.45
C VAL A 23 2.33 32.20 3.29
N ASP A 24 1.27 32.99 3.43
CA ASP A 24 0.08 32.66 4.22
C ASP A 24 -0.77 31.52 3.61
N LYS A 25 -0.53 31.17 2.35
CA LYS A 25 -1.24 30.08 1.66
C LYS A 25 -0.36 28.87 1.36
N GLN A 26 0.85 28.86 1.89
CA GLN A 26 1.69 27.65 1.75
C GLN A 26 1.08 26.51 2.55
N PRO A 27 1.05 25.28 1.97
CA PRO A 27 0.58 24.13 2.69
C PRO A 27 1.46 23.87 3.91
N GLU A 28 0.83 23.54 5.02
CA GLU A 28 1.55 23.08 6.19
C GLU A 28 2.17 21.72 5.93
N VAL A 29 3.48 21.62 5.98
CA VAL A 29 4.22 20.38 5.72
C VAL A 29 4.61 19.75 7.04
N PHE A 30 3.93 18.68 7.41
CA PHE A 30 4.31 17.84 8.54
C PHE A 30 5.33 16.81 8.10
N ARG A 31 6.52 16.84 8.67
CA ARG A 31 7.47 15.75 8.53
C ARG A 31 7.17 14.71 9.61
N LEU A 32 6.78 13.52 9.19
CA LEU A 32 6.71 12.39 10.10
C LEU A 32 8.13 11.97 10.50
N SER A 33 8.30 11.62 11.76
CA SER A 33 9.60 11.11 12.22
C SER A 33 9.96 9.83 11.47
N GLU A 34 11.20 9.70 11.05
CA GLU A 34 11.70 8.52 10.32
C GLU A 34 11.91 7.30 11.24
N GLU A 35 11.73 7.45 12.55
CA GLU A 35 11.95 6.38 13.51
C GLU A 35 10.75 5.42 13.56
N ASN A 36 10.91 4.27 12.91
CA ASN A 36 9.97 3.16 12.98
C ASN A 36 10.23 2.29 14.21
N VAL A 37 9.72 2.73 15.33
CA VAL A 37 9.85 2.02 16.60
C VAL A 37 8.73 1.00 16.85
N GLY A 38 7.77 0.87 15.93
CA GLY A 38 6.58 0.05 16.12
C GLY A 38 5.55 0.69 17.07
N GLY A 39 4.47 -0.04 17.35
CA GLY A 39 3.44 0.40 18.29
C GLY A 39 2.44 1.42 17.73
N TYR A 40 2.49 1.74 16.44
CA TYR A 40 1.58 2.71 15.83
C TYR A 40 0.14 2.17 15.79
N ILE A 41 -0.83 3.04 16.06
CA ILE A 41 -2.26 2.74 16.00
C ILE A 41 -2.92 3.74 15.06
N PHE A 42 -3.60 3.23 14.04
CA PHE A 42 -4.33 4.04 13.08
C PHE A 42 -5.76 4.28 13.55
N GLU A 43 -6.25 5.48 13.37
CA GLU A 43 -7.65 5.84 13.61
C GLU A 43 -8.35 6.06 12.28
N GLY A 44 -9.47 5.39 12.09
CA GLY A 44 -10.29 5.54 10.89
C GLY A 44 -11.25 6.72 10.99
N SER A 45 -11.49 7.36 9.86
CA SER A 45 -12.52 8.38 9.72
C SER A 45 -13.12 8.35 8.31
N GLY A 46 -14.34 8.86 8.15
CA GLY A 46 -14.97 8.95 6.84
C GLY A 46 -15.20 7.59 6.15
N GLY A 47 -15.36 6.52 6.94
CA GLY A 47 -15.66 5.19 6.42
C GLY A 47 -14.44 4.38 5.94
N TYR A 48 -13.20 4.81 6.23
CA TYR A 48 -12.00 4.05 5.88
C TYR A 48 -10.86 4.27 6.87
N VAL A 49 -9.83 3.43 6.79
CA VAL A 49 -8.54 3.57 7.48
C VAL A 49 -7.44 3.41 6.44
N ALA A 50 -6.54 4.40 6.35
CA ALA A 50 -5.38 4.32 5.46
C ALA A 50 -4.11 4.14 6.30
N MET A 51 -3.38 3.06 6.06
CA MET A 51 -2.23 2.64 6.86
C MET A 51 -0.97 2.66 6.00
N GLU A 52 -0.07 3.59 6.28
CA GLU A 52 1.24 3.66 5.64
C GLU A 52 2.12 2.50 6.11
N ALA A 53 2.79 1.83 5.17
CA ALA A 53 3.53 0.61 5.46
C ALA A 53 4.66 0.79 6.47
N GLY A 54 5.29 1.96 6.49
CA GLY A 54 6.35 2.27 7.43
C GLY A 54 5.88 2.44 8.89
N HIS A 55 4.59 2.70 9.12
CA HIS A 55 4.02 2.93 10.46
C HIS A 55 3.37 1.66 10.99
N PHE A 56 4.12 0.61 11.14
CA PHE A 56 3.59 -0.66 11.62
C PHE A 56 3.40 -0.69 13.15
N PHE A 57 2.54 -1.59 13.60
CA PHE A 57 2.37 -1.88 15.02
C PHE A 57 3.48 -2.79 15.54
N GLU A 58 3.70 -3.92 14.86
CA GLU A 58 4.77 -4.88 15.20
C GLU A 58 5.22 -5.65 13.97
N THR A 59 6.41 -6.23 14.06
CA THR A 59 6.97 -7.09 13.02
C THR A 59 7.45 -8.39 13.60
N LYS A 60 7.36 -9.45 12.80
CA LYS A 60 7.95 -10.76 13.06
C LYS A 60 8.74 -11.18 11.82
N SER A 61 9.93 -11.73 12.03
CA SER A 61 10.73 -12.32 10.96
C SER A 61 11.67 -13.39 11.52
N PRO A 62 12.12 -14.34 10.68
CA PRO A 62 13.25 -15.20 11.00
C PRO A 62 14.50 -14.38 11.32
N GLU A 63 15.41 -14.92 12.13
CA GLU A 63 16.67 -14.23 12.50
C GLU A 63 17.53 -13.82 11.31
N SER A 64 17.42 -14.56 10.21
CA SER A 64 18.17 -14.31 8.99
C SER A 64 17.63 -13.14 8.16
N LEU A 65 16.49 -12.54 8.53
CA LEU A 65 15.78 -11.50 7.83
C LEU A 65 15.47 -10.32 8.76
N LYS A 66 15.42 -9.12 8.19
CA LYS A 66 14.99 -7.91 8.90
C LYS A 66 13.99 -7.14 8.05
N TRP A 67 12.94 -6.66 8.67
CA TRP A 67 12.07 -5.67 8.07
C TRP A 67 12.81 -4.34 7.93
N GLN A 68 12.76 -3.78 6.74
CA GLN A 68 13.39 -2.51 6.42
C GLN A 68 12.38 -1.59 5.73
N VAL A 69 12.25 -0.39 6.25
CA VAL A 69 11.53 0.69 5.59
C VAL A 69 12.45 1.33 4.57
N ILE A 70 11.93 1.55 3.36
CA ILE A 70 12.61 2.24 2.27
C ILE A 70 11.90 3.58 2.12
N PRO A 71 12.53 4.67 2.56
CA PRO A 71 11.91 6.00 2.48
C PRO A 71 11.71 6.42 1.02
N ASP A 72 10.74 7.27 0.78
CA ASP A 72 10.45 7.88 -0.52
C ASP A 72 10.19 6.90 -1.68
N MET A 73 9.99 5.62 -1.38
CA MET A 73 9.69 4.60 -2.38
C MET A 73 8.21 4.53 -2.73
N GLY A 74 7.34 4.83 -1.78
CA GLY A 74 5.89 4.75 -1.92
C GLY A 74 5.31 5.94 -2.68
N ARG A 75 4.02 5.83 -3.00
CA ARG A 75 3.27 6.97 -3.60
C ARG A 75 3.08 8.12 -2.62
N THR A 76 3.07 7.84 -1.34
CA THR A 76 2.88 8.83 -0.28
C THR A 76 4.13 8.98 0.58
N LEU A 77 4.55 7.93 1.25
CA LEU A 77 5.74 7.94 2.10
C LEU A 77 6.76 6.91 1.61
N GLY A 78 6.89 5.80 2.30
CA GLY A 78 7.85 4.75 1.98
C GLY A 78 7.20 3.41 1.75
N GLY A 79 8.01 2.42 1.45
CA GLY A 79 7.61 1.03 1.43
C GLY A 79 8.31 0.24 2.53
N ILE A 80 7.78 -0.92 2.88
CA ILE A 80 8.44 -1.86 3.79
C ILE A 80 8.67 -3.21 3.12
N THR A 81 9.82 -3.80 3.32
CA THR A 81 10.19 -5.10 2.77
C THR A 81 11.10 -5.88 3.70
N LEU A 82 11.31 -7.14 3.41
CA LEU A 82 12.28 -8.00 4.10
C LEU A 82 13.63 -8.00 3.39
N MET A 83 14.69 -7.86 4.17
CA MET A 83 16.05 -7.89 3.68
C MET A 83 16.87 -9.00 4.39
N PRO A 84 17.78 -9.65 3.70
CA PRO A 84 18.07 -9.56 2.27
C PRO A 84 17.01 -10.26 1.42
N TYR A 85 16.63 -9.66 0.30
CA TYR A 85 15.60 -10.16 -0.63
C TYR A 85 15.97 -11.47 -1.36
N THR A 86 17.16 -12.00 -1.10
CA THR A 86 17.63 -13.27 -1.68
C THR A 86 17.29 -14.48 -0.85
N LYS A 87 16.64 -14.31 0.30
CA LYS A 87 16.31 -15.41 1.22
C LYS A 87 14.81 -15.69 1.23
N PRO A 88 14.42 -16.94 1.52
CA PRO A 88 13.01 -17.28 1.77
C PRO A 88 12.42 -16.44 2.90
N VAL A 89 11.16 -16.07 2.79
CA VAL A 89 10.45 -15.14 3.70
C VAL A 89 9.44 -15.83 4.62
N GLU A 90 9.43 -17.16 4.64
CA GLU A 90 8.49 -17.94 5.41
C GLU A 90 8.48 -17.53 6.91
N GLY A 91 7.29 -17.40 7.48
CA GLY A 91 7.11 -17.03 8.88
C GLY A 91 7.24 -15.53 9.19
N ALA A 92 7.52 -14.69 8.19
CA ALA A 92 7.57 -13.25 8.38
C ALA A 92 6.18 -12.62 8.30
N THR A 93 5.96 -11.61 9.14
CA THR A 93 4.70 -10.85 9.19
C THR A 93 4.97 -9.42 9.65
N VAL A 94 4.30 -8.47 9.04
CA VAL A 94 4.16 -7.11 9.55
C VAL A 94 2.70 -6.87 9.88
N SER A 95 2.43 -6.26 11.01
CA SER A 95 1.09 -6.11 11.57
C SER A 95 0.75 -4.65 11.79
N TYR A 96 -0.49 -4.30 11.47
CA TYR A 96 -1.04 -2.94 11.60
C TYR A 96 -2.22 -2.96 12.54
N LYS A 97 -2.18 -2.12 13.57
CA LYS A 97 -3.27 -1.97 14.53
C LYS A 97 -4.10 -0.75 14.16
N MET A 98 -5.42 -0.91 14.23
CA MET A 98 -6.35 0.15 13.87
C MET A 98 -7.58 0.17 14.78
N VAL A 99 -8.17 1.35 14.89
CA VAL A 99 -9.52 1.56 15.45
C VAL A 99 -10.43 1.91 14.28
N LEU A 100 -11.43 1.07 14.04
CA LEU A 100 -12.37 1.28 12.94
C LEU A 100 -13.47 2.27 13.33
N PRO A 101 -13.96 3.07 12.36
CA PRO A 101 -15.17 3.89 12.57
C PRO A 101 -16.40 3.02 12.90
N GLU A 102 -17.33 3.58 13.65
CA GLU A 102 -18.52 2.86 14.13
C GLU A 102 -19.39 2.31 12.98
N GLU A 103 -19.36 2.96 11.82
CA GLU A 103 -20.06 2.50 10.62
C GLU A 103 -19.49 1.17 10.11
N ILE A 104 -18.15 1.05 10.12
CA ILE A 104 -17.46 -0.15 9.64
C ILE A 104 -17.59 -1.29 10.64
N LYS A 105 -17.56 -1.02 11.94
CA LYS A 105 -17.71 -2.05 12.98
C LYS A 105 -19.03 -2.84 12.88
N LYS A 106 -20.04 -2.29 12.22
CA LYS A 106 -21.33 -2.93 12.00
C LYS A 106 -21.34 -3.86 10.78
N CYS A 107 -20.31 -3.80 9.94
CA CYS A 107 -20.21 -4.63 8.75
C CYS A 107 -19.76 -6.06 9.11
N LYS A 108 -20.22 -7.03 8.34
CA LYS A 108 -19.72 -8.41 8.45
C LYS A 108 -18.40 -8.61 7.72
N THR A 109 -18.22 -7.87 6.64
CA THR A 109 -17.04 -7.92 5.78
C THR A 109 -16.56 -6.51 5.49
N VAL A 110 -15.28 -6.37 5.25
CA VAL A 110 -14.63 -5.13 4.81
C VAL A 110 -13.82 -5.38 3.55
N ASN A 111 -13.75 -4.38 2.69
CA ASN A 111 -12.86 -4.40 1.55
C ASN A 111 -11.51 -3.86 1.97
N VAL A 112 -10.45 -4.60 1.69
CA VAL A 112 -9.07 -4.22 1.98
C VAL A 112 -8.33 -4.04 0.66
N ILE A 113 -7.81 -2.86 0.43
CA ILE A 113 -6.97 -2.53 -0.72
C ILE A 113 -5.52 -2.57 -0.26
N VAL A 114 -4.75 -3.45 -0.87
CA VAL A 114 -3.31 -3.57 -0.62
C VAL A 114 -2.55 -2.95 -1.78
N VAL A 115 -1.70 -2.00 -1.47
CA VAL A 115 -0.85 -1.30 -2.43
C VAL A 115 0.57 -1.82 -2.25
N VAL A 116 1.09 -2.48 -3.28
CA VAL A 116 2.45 -3.01 -3.32
C VAL A 116 3.22 -2.43 -4.50
N LYS A 117 4.54 -2.37 -4.38
CA LYS A 117 5.40 -2.00 -5.49
C LYS A 117 5.38 -3.08 -6.56
N SER A 118 5.40 -2.68 -7.82
CA SER A 118 5.54 -3.61 -8.96
C SER A 118 6.97 -4.13 -9.04
N THR A 119 7.36 -4.98 -8.10
CA THR A 119 8.67 -5.62 -8.08
C THR A 119 8.68 -6.89 -8.91
N LEU A 120 9.85 -7.32 -9.33
CA LEU A 120 10.03 -8.48 -10.20
C LEU A 120 10.02 -9.78 -9.39
N ALA A 121 9.21 -10.76 -9.81
CA ALA A 121 9.19 -12.10 -9.24
C ALA A 121 10.35 -12.94 -9.79
N PHE A 122 11.54 -12.77 -9.27
CA PHE A 122 12.75 -13.42 -9.77
C PHE A 122 13.06 -14.77 -9.11
N HIS A 123 12.26 -15.19 -8.12
CA HIS A 123 12.50 -16.42 -7.36
C HIS A 123 11.77 -17.65 -7.91
N ASN A 124 10.65 -17.44 -8.55
CA ASN A 124 9.82 -18.51 -9.08
C ASN A 124 9.03 -18.04 -10.29
N THR A 125 8.40 -18.99 -10.96
CA THR A 125 7.57 -18.73 -12.14
C THR A 125 6.09 -18.56 -11.81
N ASP A 126 5.68 -18.78 -10.53
CA ASP A 126 4.27 -18.84 -10.13
C ASP A 126 3.71 -17.46 -9.80
N GLY A 127 4.53 -16.43 -9.92
CA GLY A 127 4.15 -15.06 -9.64
C GLY A 127 4.68 -14.55 -8.30
N HIS A 128 4.16 -13.41 -7.88
CA HIS A 128 4.59 -12.71 -6.68
C HIS A 128 3.41 -12.61 -5.71
N ARG A 129 3.57 -13.14 -4.50
CA ARG A 129 2.44 -13.42 -3.61
C ARG A 129 2.65 -12.84 -2.22
N TYR A 130 1.54 -12.49 -1.61
CA TYR A 130 1.44 -12.22 -0.18
C TYR A 130 0.16 -12.83 0.39
N ALA A 131 0.09 -12.96 1.70
CA ALA A 131 -1.13 -13.28 2.43
C ALA A 131 -1.53 -12.10 3.32
N ILE A 132 -2.83 -11.84 3.42
CA ILE A 132 -3.38 -10.77 4.25
C ILE A 132 -4.63 -11.27 4.96
N GLY A 133 -4.84 -10.83 6.19
CA GLY A 133 -6.03 -11.16 6.97
C GLY A 133 -5.99 -10.53 8.35
N PHE A 134 -7.13 -10.44 8.99
CA PHE A 134 -7.17 -10.05 10.40
C PHE A 134 -6.51 -11.11 11.28
N ARG A 135 -5.86 -10.65 12.35
CA ARG A 135 -5.33 -11.55 13.38
C ARG A 135 -6.47 -12.38 13.95
N ASN A 136 -6.28 -13.68 14.07
CA ASN A 136 -7.29 -14.67 14.47
C ASN A 136 -8.43 -14.89 13.44
N GLY A 137 -8.29 -14.37 12.22
CA GLY A 137 -9.18 -14.62 11.08
C GLY A 137 -8.52 -15.45 9.99
N ASN A 138 -9.28 -15.69 8.93
CA ASN A 138 -8.76 -16.33 7.73
C ASN A 138 -7.83 -15.38 6.97
N LYS A 139 -6.71 -15.90 6.47
CA LYS A 139 -5.82 -15.17 5.57
C LYS A 139 -6.13 -15.50 4.11
N VAL A 140 -6.14 -14.48 3.28
CA VAL A 140 -6.31 -14.60 1.83
C VAL A 140 -4.94 -14.47 1.17
N THR A 141 -4.60 -15.42 0.31
CA THR A 141 -3.38 -15.36 -0.52
C THR A 141 -3.70 -14.63 -1.81
N VAL A 142 -2.87 -13.66 -2.15
CA VAL A 142 -2.99 -12.86 -3.37
C VAL A 142 -1.72 -13.02 -4.20
N ASN A 143 -1.89 -13.47 -5.45
CA ASN A 143 -0.86 -13.37 -6.47
C ASN A 143 -1.10 -12.06 -7.23
N TYR A 144 -0.27 -11.05 -6.98
CA TYR A 144 -0.59 -9.70 -7.42
C TYR A 144 -0.06 -9.34 -8.81
N ASN A 145 0.76 -10.19 -9.42
CA ASN A 145 1.34 -9.91 -10.74
C ASN A 145 0.93 -10.90 -11.83
N HIS A 146 0.07 -11.87 -11.53
CA HIS A 146 -0.33 -12.90 -12.53
C HIS A 146 -1.09 -12.30 -13.74
N ASP A 147 -1.79 -11.20 -13.53
CA ASP A 147 -2.56 -10.44 -14.53
C ASP A 147 -1.80 -9.21 -15.08
N LEU A 148 -0.52 -9.05 -14.71
CA LEU A 148 0.34 -7.99 -15.23
C LEU A 148 1.05 -8.46 -16.50
N ASN A 149 0.30 -8.57 -17.58
CA ASN A 149 0.78 -9.03 -18.87
C ASN A 149 0.05 -8.30 -20.00
N GLU A 150 0.54 -8.47 -21.23
CA GLU A 150 0.00 -7.83 -22.42
C GLU A 150 -1.13 -8.63 -23.09
N HIS A 151 -1.74 -9.60 -22.40
CA HIS A 151 -2.93 -10.27 -22.93
C HIS A 151 -4.09 -9.27 -23.10
N PRO A 152 -4.94 -9.45 -24.12
CA PRO A 152 -6.01 -8.50 -24.45
C PRO A 152 -6.93 -8.15 -23.28
N GLU A 153 -7.19 -9.11 -22.39
CA GLU A 153 -8.02 -8.92 -21.19
C GLU A 153 -7.33 -8.08 -20.09
N ASN A 154 -6.00 -8.04 -20.08
CA ASN A 154 -5.22 -7.43 -19.00
C ASN A 154 -4.53 -6.12 -19.40
N ILE A 155 -4.18 -5.97 -20.68
CA ILE A 155 -3.30 -4.89 -21.14
C ILE A 155 -3.79 -3.49 -20.77
N TYR A 156 -5.09 -3.23 -20.92
CA TYR A 156 -5.69 -1.92 -20.61
C TYR A 156 -6.33 -1.84 -19.22
N THR A 157 -6.68 -2.99 -18.64
CA THR A 157 -7.41 -3.05 -17.38
C THR A 157 -6.48 -3.11 -16.16
N THR A 158 -5.34 -3.78 -16.28
CA THR A 158 -4.40 -4.00 -15.19
C THR A 158 -2.97 -3.58 -15.53
N PHE A 159 -2.43 -3.98 -16.69
CA PHE A 159 -1.02 -3.78 -17.02
C PHE A 159 -0.65 -2.30 -17.18
N TYR A 160 -1.24 -1.60 -18.16
CA TYR A 160 -0.94 -0.17 -18.36
C TYR A 160 -1.30 0.72 -17.18
N PRO A 161 -2.44 0.54 -16.49
CA PRO A 161 -2.71 1.28 -15.26
C PRO A 161 -1.66 1.06 -14.18
N THR A 162 -1.16 -0.17 -14.02
CA THR A 162 -0.09 -0.47 -13.06
C THR A 162 1.22 0.21 -13.45
N VAL A 163 1.60 0.15 -14.73
CA VAL A 163 2.81 0.84 -15.23
C VAL A 163 2.71 2.35 -14.99
N ALA A 164 1.57 2.95 -15.31
CA ALA A 164 1.34 4.39 -15.11
C ALA A 164 1.39 4.80 -13.65
N ARG A 165 0.80 4.00 -12.75
CA ARG A 165 0.75 4.26 -11.31
C ARG A 165 2.03 3.87 -10.58
N ARG A 166 2.83 2.98 -11.17
CA ARG A 166 4.05 2.39 -10.59
C ARG A 166 3.80 1.56 -9.33
N VAL A 167 2.58 1.14 -9.10
CA VAL A 167 2.15 0.29 -7.98
C VAL A 167 1.10 -0.69 -8.46
N VAL A 168 0.98 -1.80 -7.75
CA VAL A 168 -0.10 -2.77 -7.95
C VAL A 168 -1.09 -2.61 -6.81
N GLU A 169 -2.35 -2.39 -7.14
CA GLU A 169 -3.45 -2.31 -6.17
C GLU A 169 -4.28 -3.58 -6.31
N LYS A 170 -4.44 -4.32 -5.22
CA LYS A 170 -5.32 -5.50 -5.17
C LYS A 170 -6.31 -5.34 -4.03
N GLN A 171 -7.57 -5.60 -4.33
CA GLN A 171 -8.65 -5.58 -3.36
C GLN A 171 -9.03 -7.00 -2.98
N VAL A 172 -9.20 -7.23 -1.69
CA VAL A 172 -9.75 -8.46 -1.11
C VAL A 172 -10.87 -8.11 -0.16
N SER A 173 -11.84 -9.01 -0.02
CA SER A 173 -12.89 -8.91 0.99
C SER A 173 -12.53 -9.81 2.15
N LEU A 174 -12.51 -9.27 3.36
CA LEU A 174 -12.18 -10.00 4.58
C LEU A 174 -13.36 -9.97 5.55
N ASP A 175 -13.61 -11.09 6.22
CA ASP A 175 -14.55 -11.13 7.33
C ASP A 175 -14.01 -10.30 8.50
N LEU A 176 -14.86 -9.42 9.03
CA LEU A 176 -14.48 -8.60 10.18
C LEU A 176 -14.65 -9.43 11.46
N PRO A 177 -13.56 -9.71 12.22
CA PRO A 177 -13.68 -10.46 13.46
C PRO A 177 -14.38 -9.62 14.53
N VAL A 178 -14.93 -10.27 15.53
CA VAL A 178 -15.48 -9.60 16.71
C VAL A 178 -14.33 -9.06 17.56
N SER A 179 -14.34 -7.77 17.85
CA SER A 179 -13.39 -7.13 18.75
C SER A 179 -14.07 -6.70 20.05
N GLN A 180 -13.44 -6.96 21.18
CA GLN A 180 -13.96 -6.56 22.50
C GLN A 180 -13.59 -5.12 22.86
N ASP A 181 -12.42 -4.66 22.45
CA ASP A 181 -11.88 -3.32 22.74
C ASP A 181 -12.05 -2.33 21.57
N GLY A 182 -12.69 -2.78 20.48
CA GLY A 182 -12.89 -1.96 19.28
C GLY A 182 -11.64 -1.75 18.44
N SER A 183 -10.51 -2.40 18.80
CA SER A 183 -9.29 -2.38 17.99
C SER A 183 -9.17 -3.66 17.17
N TYR A 184 -8.51 -3.55 16.02
CA TYR A 184 -8.28 -4.63 15.08
C TYR A 184 -6.83 -4.67 14.67
N ILE A 185 -6.33 -5.87 14.39
CA ILE A 185 -4.98 -6.05 13.86
C ILE A 185 -5.09 -6.79 12.55
N ILE A 186 -4.52 -6.22 11.49
CA ILE A 186 -4.37 -6.87 10.21
C ILE A 186 -2.91 -7.28 10.02
N ASP A 187 -2.71 -8.52 9.62
CA ASP A 187 -1.40 -9.11 9.38
C ASP A 187 -1.15 -9.22 7.88
N PHE A 188 -0.02 -8.69 7.43
CA PHE A 188 0.49 -8.84 6.08
C PHE A 188 1.72 -9.75 6.13
N SER A 189 1.72 -10.82 5.33
CA SER A 189 2.80 -11.80 5.26
C SER A 189 3.24 -11.96 3.81
N PRO A 190 4.45 -11.54 3.43
CA PRO A 190 4.99 -11.86 2.11
C PRO A 190 5.17 -13.37 2.02
N LEU A 191 4.85 -13.95 0.89
CA LEU A 191 5.04 -15.37 0.58
C LEU A 191 6.22 -15.58 -0.37
N ASP A 192 6.61 -14.52 -1.06
CA ASP A 192 7.78 -14.50 -1.94
C ASP A 192 8.71 -13.35 -1.55
N PRO A 193 10.02 -13.50 -1.76
CA PRO A 193 11.00 -12.43 -1.50
C PRO A 193 10.77 -11.20 -2.38
N ALA A 194 11.27 -10.05 -1.94
CA ALA A 194 11.17 -8.76 -2.63
C ALA A 194 9.74 -8.21 -2.79
N VAL A 195 8.77 -8.70 -2.05
CA VAL A 195 7.47 -8.04 -1.92
C VAL A 195 7.67 -6.76 -1.10
N VAL A 196 7.27 -5.63 -1.66
CA VAL A 196 7.36 -4.32 -1.02
C VAL A 196 5.94 -3.79 -0.80
N LEU A 197 5.52 -3.70 0.44
CA LEU A 197 4.24 -3.12 0.82
C LEU A 197 4.39 -1.59 0.93
N GLU A 198 3.46 -0.84 0.35
CA GLU A 198 3.42 0.62 0.45
C GLU A 198 2.29 1.11 1.36
N LYS A 199 1.10 0.50 1.25
CA LYS A 199 -0.08 0.96 1.97
C LYS A 199 -1.15 -0.13 2.06
N ILE A 200 -1.95 -0.08 3.11
CA ILE A 200 -3.21 -0.83 3.26
C ILE A 200 -4.33 0.17 3.54
N VAL A 201 -5.44 0.01 2.82
CA VAL A 201 -6.64 0.85 3.00
C VAL A 201 -7.86 -0.02 3.20
#